data_4484254fd99d0dbc054451659db0c828
#
_entry.id   4484254fd99d0dbc054451659db0c828
#
_cell.length_a   1.000
_cell.length_b   1.000
_cell.length_c   1.000
_cell.angle_alpha   90.00
_cell.angle_beta   90.00
_cell.angle_gamma   90.00
#
_symmetry.space_group_name_H-M   'P 1'
#
loop_
_entity.id
_entity.type
_entity.pdbx_description
1 polymer ?
#
loop_
_entity_poly.entity_id
_entity_poly.type
_entity_poly.pdbx_seq_one_letter_code
_entity_poly.pdbx_strand_id
1 'polypeptide(L)'
;MKKLNKELLNKNVLDTIKNDIEETNIASAAVLVAQHGEILLEARFGNSNFLAQKPLERNAIFRLASMTKPVTAVASLIGVQNGWFDLNDPVSKHFPEFESMYVGRLENGRVVPDHKPKKTVCLQQLLSHNNGFMASSPLYPPQDELMPKSAFLSNKAAVDYCLKNTCLTFEPYFETGYSGYFAFDLIALLLERHSGMKYADFIYENIFKPLGIKDITYTPTDEQWQRTVTMFDKTDGKGGINVDMGNHTFEGFPLSYTCAGAGLTGSIEDYFVFAEMLRCGGTYKGTEIVKPDIFPLIYKKYVPMEYMPKGAVHSWGLGVRVSAGDPVLPDGCWGWSGAYGTHFWIDPVNDITAIYMKNNRWHDSHGCGNTGKRFEKDVIASLK
;
A
#
# COMPACT_ATOMS: atom_id res chain seq x y z
N MET A 1 1.63 22.09 18.50
CA MET A 1 1.77 21.84 17.05
C MET A 1 2.94 22.67 16.55
N LYS A 2 3.95 22.01 15.98
CA LYS A 2 5.13 22.66 15.38
C LYS A 2 4.84 23.06 13.94
N LYS A 3 5.55 24.07 13.41
CA LYS A 3 5.41 24.52 12.02
C LYS A 3 6.59 24.06 11.17
N LEU A 4 6.32 23.63 9.95
CA LEU A 4 7.35 23.36 8.97
C LEU A 4 8.03 24.68 8.53
N ASN A 5 9.33 24.70 8.60
CA ASN A 5 10.12 25.79 8.01
C ASN A 5 10.36 25.45 6.52
N LYS A 6 9.80 26.25 5.63
CA LYS A 6 9.82 25.99 4.17
C LYS A 6 11.24 25.96 3.60
N GLU A 7 12.15 26.81 4.08
CA GLU A 7 13.53 26.83 3.60
C GLU A 7 14.29 25.56 4.01
N LEU A 8 14.14 25.14 5.30
CA LEU A 8 14.74 23.91 5.79
C LEU A 8 14.14 22.68 5.09
N LEU A 9 12.82 22.67 4.91
CA LEU A 9 12.11 21.58 4.22
C LEU A 9 12.66 21.42 2.79
N ASN A 10 12.72 22.52 2.04
CA ASN A 10 13.28 22.51 0.70
C ASN A 10 14.74 22.00 0.73
N LYS A 11 15.59 22.58 1.58
CA LYS A 11 16.99 22.17 1.68
C LYS A 11 17.11 20.69 1.99
N ASN A 12 16.52 20.22 3.09
CA ASN A 12 16.70 18.86 3.58
C ASN A 12 16.21 17.82 2.55
N VAL A 13 15.00 17.99 2.06
CA VAL A 13 14.37 17.00 1.15
C VAL A 13 15.02 17.04 -0.24
N LEU A 14 15.26 18.25 -0.79
CA LEU A 14 15.76 18.36 -2.16
C LEU A 14 17.23 17.96 -2.27
N ASP A 15 18.06 18.27 -1.26
CA ASP A 15 19.46 17.85 -1.25
C ASP A 15 19.58 16.33 -1.21
N THR A 16 18.77 15.65 -0.37
CA THR A 16 18.74 14.19 -0.31
C THR A 16 18.37 13.57 -1.66
N ILE A 17 17.33 14.10 -2.33
CA ILE A 17 16.87 13.56 -3.63
C ILE A 17 17.91 13.79 -4.73
N LYS A 18 18.54 14.99 -4.77
CA LYS A 18 19.58 15.31 -5.76
C LYS A 18 20.75 14.36 -5.63
N ASN A 19 21.23 14.15 -4.40
CA ASN A 19 22.33 13.23 -4.12
C ASN A 19 21.98 11.79 -4.57
N ASP A 20 20.77 11.32 -4.31
CA ASP A 20 20.33 10.00 -4.75
C ASP A 20 20.33 9.85 -6.27
N ILE A 21 19.97 10.91 -7.00
CA ILE A 21 19.99 10.92 -8.48
C ILE A 21 21.43 10.99 -9.01
N GLU A 22 22.27 11.87 -8.45
CA GLU A 22 23.68 12.02 -8.83
C GLU A 22 24.48 10.73 -8.62
N GLU A 23 24.20 10.02 -7.52
CA GLU A 23 24.77 8.70 -7.24
C GLU A 23 24.12 7.55 -8.03
N THR A 24 23.15 7.85 -8.89
CA THR A 24 22.37 6.86 -9.66
C THR A 24 21.70 5.81 -8.75
N ASN A 25 21.29 6.21 -7.55
CA ASN A 25 20.51 5.35 -6.65
C ASN A 25 19.04 5.26 -7.07
N ILE A 26 18.55 6.32 -7.71
CA ILE A 26 17.18 6.41 -8.27
C ILE A 26 17.23 7.09 -9.64
N ALA A 27 16.27 6.80 -10.52
CA ALA A 27 16.12 7.49 -11.80
C ALA A 27 15.36 8.80 -11.67
N SER A 28 14.39 8.84 -10.77
CA SER A 28 13.54 10.00 -10.55
C SER A 28 12.82 9.93 -9.21
N ALA A 29 12.38 11.08 -8.72
CA ALA A 29 11.48 11.19 -7.57
C ALA A 29 10.52 12.37 -7.72
N ALA A 30 9.27 12.17 -7.29
CA ALA A 30 8.30 13.22 -7.05
C ALA A 30 8.01 13.30 -5.54
N VAL A 31 7.94 14.51 -4.99
CA VAL A 31 7.63 14.74 -3.58
C VAL A 31 6.57 15.82 -3.43
N LEU A 32 5.71 15.65 -2.44
CA LEU A 32 4.73 16.63 -2.02
C LEU A 32 4.63 16.61 -0.50
N VAL A 33 4.75 17.79 0.12
CA VAL A 33 4.55 17.99 1.56
C VAL A 33 3.61 19.14 1.77
N ALA A 34 2.55 18.88 2.53
CA ALA A 34 1.58 19.89 2.94
C ALA A 34 1.45 19.93 4.47
N GLN A 35 1.14 21.10 5.00
CA GLN A 35 0.74 21.28 6.40
C GLN A 35 -0.54 22.10 6.43
N HIS A 36 -1.51 21.70 7.22
CA HIS A 36 -2.86 22.31 7.27
C HIS A 36 -3.56 22.36 5.90
N GLY A 37 -3.26 21.40 5.00
CA GLY A 37 -3.78 21.40 3.64
C GLY A 37 -3.09 22.37 2.69
N GLU A 38 -2.14 23.19 3.15
CA GLU A 38 -1.32 24.06 2.32
C GLU A 38 -0.06 23.32 1.85
N ILE A 39 0.16 23.26 0.51
CA ILE A 39 1.36 22.66 -0.07
C ILE A 39 2.56 23.57 0.17
N LEU A 40 3.54 23.08 0.93
CA LEU A 40 4.78 23.79 1.24
C LEU A 40 5.94 23.37 0.34
N LEU A 41 5.91 22.13 -0.12
CA LEU A 41 6.89 21.58 -1.07
C LEU A 41 6.18 20.72 -2.09
N GLU A 42 6.41 21.00 -3.36
CA GLU A 42 6.06 20.15 -4.51
C GLU A 42 7.24 20.18 -5.48
N ALA A 43 7.88 19.04 -5.72
CA ALA A 43 9.06 18.97 -6.56
C ALA A 43 9.16 17.64 -7.32
N ARG A 44 9.84 17.68 -8.46
CA ARG A 44 10.12 16.54 -9.32
C ARG A 44 11.54 16.60 -9.81
N PHE A 45 12.21 15.45 -9.82
CA PHE A 45 13.60 15.33 -10.22
C PHE A 45 13.84 14.10 -11.07
N GLY A 46 14.84 14.17 -11.93
CA GLY A 46 15.30 13.06 -12.75
C GLY A 46 14.39 12.75 -13.92
N ASN A 47 14.43 11.52 -14.39
CA ASN A 47 13.83 11.07 -15.62
C ASN A 47 12.72 10.04 -15.41
N SER A 48 11.58 10.23 -16.07
CA SER A 48 10.49 9.24 -16.11
C SER A 48 10.88 7.99 -16.90
N ASN A 49 11.84 8.13 -17.83
CA ASN A 49 12.51 7.02 -18.51
C ASN A 49 14.01 7.25 -18.43
N PHE A 50 14.73 6.42 -17.68
CA PHE A 50 16.14 6.59 -17.40
C PHE A 50 17.01 6.52 -18.68
N LEU A 51 16.79 5.49 -19.51
CA LEU A 51 17.60 5.29 -20.71
C LEU A 51 17.31 6.32 -21.80
N ALA A 52 16.03 6.68 -21.97
CA ALA A 52 15.61 7.69 -22.96
C ALA A 52 15.83 9.13 -22.47
N GLN A 53 16.30 9.32 -21.22
CA GLN A 53 16.52 10.64 -20.62
C GLN A 53 15.27 11.56 -20.71
N LYS A 54 14.06 10.95 -20.64
CA LYS A 54 12.80 11.69 -20.65
C LYS A 54 12.57 12.30 -19.26
N PRO A 55 12.48 13.63 -19.12
CA PRO A 55 12.27 14.27 -17.82
C PRO A 55 11.01 13.77 -17.11
N LEU A 56 11.04 13.81 -15.76
CA LEU A 56 9.86 13.57 -14.95
C LEU A 56 8.95 14.81 -14.99
N GLU A 57 7.82 14.68 -15.63
CA GLU A 57 6.86 15.75 -15.80
C GLU A 57 5.76 15.73 -14.74
N ARG A 58 4.95 16.79 -14.71
CA ARG A 58 3.72 16.83 -13.93
C ARG A 58 2.75 15.74 -14.43
N ASN A 59 1.92 15.21 -13.54
CA ASN A 59 0.99 14.13 -13.83
C ASN A 59 1.67 12.82 -14.28
N ALA A 60 2.97 12.64 -14.00
CA ALA A 60 3.62 11.36 -14.18
C ALA A 60 2.93 10.30 -13.31
N ILE A 61 2.73 9.12 -13.88
CA ILE A 61 2.02 8.02 -13.23
C ILE A 61 3.03 7.02 -12.68
N PHE A 62 2.86 6.68 -11.42
CA PHE A 62 3.69 5.70 -10.71
C PHE A 62 2.89 4.42 -10.45
N ARG A 63 3.57 3.27 -10.46
CA ARG A 63 3.02 2.04 -9.89
C ARG A 63 3.02 2.17 -8.38
N LEU A 64 1.84 2.27 -7.78
CA LEU A 64 1.67 2.55 -6.35
C LEU A 64 2.01 1.34 -5.47
N ALA A 65 1.95 0.13 -6.03
CA ALA A 65 2.14 -1.10 -5.28
C ALA A 65 1.29 -1.08 -3.99
N SER A 66 1.88 -1.37 -2.84
CA SER A 66 1.13 -1.49 -1.57
C SER A 66 0.52 -0.18 -1.05
N MET A 67 0.78 0.98 -1.66
CA MET A 67 -0.03 2.17 -1.42
C MET A 67 -1.49 2.02 -1.91
N THR A 68 -1.82 0.91 -2.57
CA THR A 68 -3.19 0.47 -2.86
C THR A 68 -3.96 0.07 -1.59
N LYS A 69 -3.29 -0.51 -0.58
CA LYS A 69 -3.95 -1.05 0.63
C LYS A 69 -4.79 -0.05 1.41
N PRO A 70 -4.36 1.20 1.62
CA PRO A 70 -5.19 2.23 2.26
C PRO A 70 -6.49 2.52 1.49
N VAL A 71 -6.47 2.42 0.15
CA VAL A 71 -7.68 2.58 -0.67
C VAL A 71 -8.65 1.44 -0.40
N THR A 72 -8.15 0.19 -0.35
CA THR A 72 -8.97 -0.98 0.01
C THR A 72 -9.50 -0.89 1.44
N ALA A 73 -8.72 -0.36 2.37
CA ALA A 73 -9.17 -0.13 3.75
C ALA A 73 -10.32 0.89 3.80
N VAL A 74 -10.22 2.01 3.08
CA VAL A 74 -11.32 2.99 2.95
C VAL A 74 -12.55 2.32 2.32
N ALA A 75 -12.37 1.54 1.28
CA ALA A 75 -13.48 0.80 0.65
C ALA A 75 -14.17 -0.17 1.64
N SER A 76 -13.39 -0.83 2.51
CA SER A 76 -13.96 -1.70 3.56
C SER A 76 -14.76 -0.90 4.59
N LEU A 77 -14.32 0.30 4.95
CA LEU A 77 -15.08 1.18 5.84
C LEU A 77 -16.37 1.68 5.20
N ILE A 78 -16.42 1.87 3.88
CA ILE A 78 -17.68 2.13 3.15
C ILE A 78 -18.62 0.92 3.27
N GLY A 79 -18.11 -0.30 3.17
CA GLY A 79 -18.91 -1.51 3.39
C GLY A 79 -19.48 -1.60 4.82
N VAL A 80 -18.68 -1.27 5.83
CA VAL A 80 -19.13 -1.17 7.23
C VAL A 80 -20.20 -0.08 7.38
N GLN A 81 -19.97 1.09 6.82
CA GLN A 81 -20.89 2.23 6.84
C GLN A 81 -22.25 1.90 6.22
N ASN A 82 -22.26 1.07 5.19
CA ASN A 82 -23.48 0.60 4.51
C ASN A 82 -24.15 -0.57 5.24
N GLY A 83 -23.57 -1.06 6.34
CA GLY A 83 -24.10 -2.18 7.11
C GLY A 83 -23.99 -3.53 6.39
N TRP A 84 -23.09 -3.65 5.42
CA TRP A 84 -22.90 -4.89 4.67
C TRP A 84 -22.20 -5.97 5.49
N PHE A 85 -21.29 -5.57 6.35
CA PHE A 85 -20.54 -6.43 7.26
C PHE A 85 -19.95 -5.62 8.42
N ASP A 86 -19.54 -6.31 9.49
CA ASP A 86 -18.75 -5.75 10.59
C ASP A 86 -17.30 -6.23 10.48
N LEU A 87 -16.34 -5.40 10.88
CA LEU A 87 -14.92 -5.78 10.91
C LEU A 87 -14.64 -6.96 11.86
N ASN A 88 -15.50 -7.20 12.85
CA ASN A 88 -15.42 -8.34 13.75
C ASN A 88 -16.14 -9.59 13.22
N ASP A 89 -16.78 -9.51 12.05
CA ASP A 89 -17.38 -10.70 11.45
C ASP A 89 -16.30 -11.76 11.19
N PRO A 90 -16.54 -13.02 11.54
CA PRO A 90 -15.71 -14.14 11.10
C PRO A 90 -15.55 -14.15 9.59
N VAL A 91 -14.35 -14.36 9.08
CA VAL A 91 -14.12 -14.53 7.64
C VAL A 91 -15.01 -15.64 7.08
N SER A 92 -15.19 -16.73 7.84
CA SER A 92 -16.02 -17.86 7.43
C SER A 92 -17.52 -17.55 7.31
N LYS A 93 -18.01 -16.48 7.94
CA LYS A 93 -19.40 -15.99 7.72
C LYS A 93 -19.64 -15.60 6.25
N HIS A 94 -18.62 -15.09 5.60
CA HIS A 94 -18.67 -14.57 4.23
C HIS A 94 -18.02 -15.53 3.21
N PHE A 95 -17.09 -16.34 3.68
CA PHE A 95 -16.34 -17.35 2.93
C PHE A 95 -16.32 -18.65 3.73
N PRO A 96 -17.36 -19.50 3.61
CA PRO A 96 -17.48 -20.73 4.39
C PRO A 96 -16.28 -21.68 4.27
N GLU A 97 -15.58 -21.63 3.12
CA GLU A 97 -14.38 -22.41 2.86
C GLU A 97 -13.27 -22.09 3.87
N PHE A 98 -13.29 -20.89 4.47
CA PHE A 98 -12.31 -20.47 5.47
C PHE A 98 -12.38 -21.31 6.76
N GLU A 99 -13.50 -21.96 7.06
CA GLU A 99 -13.60 -22.92 8.17
C GLU A 99 -12.68 -24.11 7.98
N SER A 100 -12.31 -24.43 6.76
CA SER A 100 -11.39 -25.51 6.43
C SER A 100 -9.92 -25.10 6.47
N MET A 101 -9.62 -23.83 6.72
CA MET A 101 -8.24 -23.38 6.83
C MET A 101 -7.56 -23.93 8.09
N TYR A 102 -6.29 -24.28 7.93
CA TYR A 102 -5.39 -24.76 8.99
C TYR A 102 -4.15 -23.87 9.04
N VAL A 103 -3.54 -23.75 10.21
CA VAL A 103 -2.16 -23.32 10.32
C VAL A 103 -1.30 -24.47 9.77
N GLY A 104 -0.40 -24.15 8.83
CA GLY A 104 0.43 -25.14 8.18
C GLY A 104 1.76 -25.35 8.93
N ARG A 105 2.37 -26.50 8.70
CA ARG A 105 3.76 -26.79 9.06
C ARG A 105 4.53 -27.29 7.85
N LEU A 106 5.83 -27.11 7.87
CA LEU A 106 6.70 -27.62 6.82
C LEU A 106 7.06 -29.08 7.15
N GLU A 107 6.75 -29.99 6.21
CA GLU A 107 7.10 -31.41 6.31
C GLU A 107 7.69 -31.89 4.98
N ASN A 108 8.94 -32.35 5.01
CA ASN A 108 9.67 -32.79 3.81
C ASN A 108 9.65 -31.80 2.64
N GLY A 109 9.76 -30.49 2.95
CA GLY A 109 9.74 -29.42 1.95
C GLY A 109 8.36 -29.08 1.37
N ARG A 110 7.28 -29.65 1.97
CA ARG A 110 5.89 -29.36 1.59
C ARG A 110 5.14 -28.74 2.77
N VAL A 111 4.24 -27.83 2.47
CA VAL A 111 3.31 -27.30 3.47
C VAL A 111 2.17 -28.28 3.64
N VAL A 112 1.96 -28.73 4.86
CA VAL A 112 0.86 -29.62 5.22
C VAL A 112 0.02 -28.98 6.33
N PRO A 113 -1.30 -29.23 6.39
CA PRO A 113 -2.13 -28.78 7.50
C PRO A 113 -1.63 -29.35 8.84
N ASP A 114 -1.57 -28.52 9.87
CA ASP A 114 -1.15 -28.95 11.20
C ASP A 114 -2.31 -28.86 12.22
N HIS A 115 -2.76 -27.66 12.53
CA HIS A 115 -3.85 -27.46 13.50
C HIS A 115 -4.81 -26.35 13.06
N LYS A 116 -5.98 -26.30 13.67
CA LYS A 116 -6.93 -25.18 13.47
C LYS A 116 -6.41 -23.94 14.19
N PRO A 117 -6.65 -22.72 13.62
CA PRO A 117 -6.36 -21.48 14.34
C PRO A 117 -6.97 -21.48 15.74
N LYS A 118 -6.22 -21.02 16.76
CA LYS A 118 -6.69 -20.92 18.15
C LYS A 118 -7.83 -19.95 18.35
N LYS A 119 -7.96 -18.97 17.44
CA LYS A 119 -9.05 -17.99 17.42
C LYS A 119 -9.63 -17.86 16.01
N THR A 120 -10.92 -17.58 15.95
CA THR A 120 -11.62 -17.29 14.70
C THR A 120 -11.06 -16.03 14.06
N VAL A 121 -10.60 -16.13 12.81
CA VAL A 121 -10.09 -14.98 12.05
C VAL A 121 -11.26 -14.12 11.59
N CYS A 122 -11.23 -12.83 11.91
CA CYS A 122 -12.23 -11.86 11.51
C CYS A 122 -11.71 -10.94 10.38
N LEU A 123 -12.60 -10.17 9.76
CA LEU A 123 -12.26 -9.29 8.63
C LEU A 123 -11.18 -8.25 8.98
N GLN A 124 -11.17 -7.73 10.21
CA GLN A 124 -10.13 -6.80 10.65
C GLN A 124 -8.72 -7.40 10.59
N GLN A 125 -8.55 -8.71 10.86
CA GLN A 125 -7.24 -9.36 10.78
C GLN A 125 -6.73 -9.44 9.35
N LEU A 126 -7.62 -9.55 8.36
CA LEU A 126 -7.23 -9.50 6.94
C LEU A 126 -6.53 -8.18 6.61
N LEU A 127 -7.04 -7.07 7.12
CA LEU A 127 -6.54 -5.72 6.85
C LEU A 127 -5.37 -5.31 7.75
N SER A 128 -5.21 -5.93 8.92
CA SER A 128 -4.18 -5.58 9.92
C SER A 128 -3.00 -6.54 9.98
N HIS A 129 -2.82 -7.39 8.97
CA HIS A 129 -1.66 -8.27 8.79
C HIS A 129 -1.39 -9.25 9.94
N ASN A 130 -2.40 -9.64 10.71
CA ASN A 130 -2.32 -10.68 11.72
C ASN A 130 -3.34 -11.80 11.49
N ASN A 131 -3.56 -12.12 10.22
CA ASN A 131 -4.55 -13.06 9.70
C ASN A 131 -4.01 -14.47 9.43
N GLY A 132 -2.71 -14.70 9.57
CA GLY A 132 -2.07 -15.97 9.24
C GLY A 132 -1.47 -16.04 7.83
N PHE A 133 -1.76 -15.11 6.91
CA PHE A 133 -1.18 -15.11 5.57
C PHE A 133 0.06 -14.22 5.50
N MET A 134 1.17 -14.75 4.99
CA MET A 134 2.42 -14.03 4.81
C MET A 134 2.95 -14.20 3.37
N ALA A 135 3.31 -13.11 2.73
CA ALA A 135 3.76 -13.11 1.33
C ALA A 135 5.15 -13.75 1.13
N SER A 136 5.97 -13.84 2.17
CA SER A 136 7.32 -14.39 2.10
C SER A 136 7.63 -15.25 3.33
N SER A 137 6.97 -16.38 3.45
CA SER A 137 7.25 -17.37 4.50
C SER A 137 8.03 -18.55 3.90
N PRO A 138 8.89 -19.22 4.68
CA PRO A 138 9.43 -20.53 4.28
C PRO A 138 8.34 -21.58 4.04
N LEU A 139 7.13 -21.34 4.58
CA LEU A 139 5.94 -22.15 4.35
C LEU A 139 5.18 -21.78 3.08
N TYR A 140 5.56 -20.67 2.43
CA TYR A 140 5.03 -20.29 1.13
C TYR A 140 6.13 -20.54 0.10
N PRO A 141 5.98 -21.47 -0.84
CA PRO A 141 6.81 -21.52 -2.02
C PRO A 141 6.74 -20.16 -2.75
N PRO A 142 7.73 -19.81 -3.56
CA PRO A 142 7.68 -18.63 -4.41
C PRO A 142 6.32 -18.55 -5.12
N GLN A 143 5.74 -17.36 -5.22
CA GLN A 143 4.37 -17.17 -5.75
C GLN A 143 4.19 -17.79 -7.14
N ASP A 144 5.26 -17.87 -7.92
CA ASP A 144 5.31 -18.45 -9.28
C ASP A 144 5.03 -19.97 -9.28
N GLU A 145 5.32 -20.65 -8.18
CA GLU A 145 5.08 -22.10 -8.02
C GLU A 145 3.73 -22.40 -7.37
N LEU A 146 3.21 -21.46 -6.56
CA LEU A 146 1.95 -21.65 -5.82
C LEU A 146 0.71 -21.23 -6.57
N MET A 147 0.80 -20.15 -7.33
CA MET A 147 -0.33 -19.57 -8.03
C MET A 147 -0.03 -19.57 -9.53
N PRO A 148 -0.54 -20.55 -10.27
CA PRO A 148 -0.40 -20.54 -11.73
C PRO A 148 -1.06 -19.25 -12.27
N LYS A 149 -0.54 -18.72 -13.38
CA LYS A 149 -1.10 -17.52 -14.02
C LYS A 149 -2.62 -17.59 -14.23
N SER A 150 -3.14 -18.83 -14.41
CA SER A 150 -4.58 -19.09 -14.48
C SER A 150 -5.36 -18.78 -13.20
N ALA A 151 -4.71 -18.70 -12.04
CA ALA A 151 -5.37 -18.28 -10.79
C ALA A 151 -5.64 -16.78 -10.75
N PHE A 152 -4.88 -15.98 -11.50
CA PHE A 152 -5.05 -14.52 -11.55
C PHE A 152 -5.98 -14.04 -12.67
N LEU A 153 -6.92 -14.85 -13.12
CA LEU A 153 -7.89 -14.45 -14.13
C LEU A 153 -8.97 -13.50 -13.61
N SER A 154 -9.19 -13.48 -12.30
CA SER A 154 -10.10 -12.56 -11.60
C SER A 154 -9.84 -12.62 -10.10
N ASN A 155 -10.34 -11.63 -9.34
CA ASN A 155 -10.29 -11.69 -7.86
C ASN A 155 -10.93 -12.97 -7.31
N LYS A 156 -12.07 -13.38 -7.87
CA LYS A 156 -12.72 -14.64 -7.47
C LYS A 156 -11.83 -15.86 -7.71
N ALA A 157 -11.21 -15.96 -8.88
CA ALA A 157 -10.34 -17.10 -9.20
C ALA A 157 -9.12 -17.16 -8.27
N ALA A 158 -8.49 -16.01 -7.96
CA ALA A 158 -7.37 -15.92 -7.04
C ALA A 158 -7.78 -16.33 -5.62
N VAL A 159 -8.92 -15.83 -5.13
CA VAL A 159 -9.44 -16.16 -3.80
C VAL A 159 -9.79 -17.65 -3.71
N ASP A 160 -10.54 -18.18 -4.67
CA ASP A 160 -10.93 -19.60 -4.68
C ASP A 160 -9.69 -20.53 -4.69
N TYR A 161 -8.67 -20.16 -5.48
CA TYR A 161 -7.42 -20.92 -5.53
C TYR A 161 -6.72 -20.94 -4.17
N CYS A 162 -6.56 -19.77 -3.54
CA CYS A 162 -5.91 -19.66 -2.25
C CYS A 162 -6.66 -20.41 -1.15
N LEU A 163 -7.98 -20.24 -1.04
CA LEU A 163 -8.80 -20.94 -0.06
C LEU A 163 -8.70 -22.47 -0.17
N LYS A 164 -8.54 -22.97 -1.39
CA LYS A 164 -8.46 -24.40 -1.65
C LYS A 164 -7.05 -24.99 -1.48
N ASN A 165 -6.00 -24.22 -1.77
CA ASN A 165 -4.66 -24.79 -1.99
C ASN A 165 -3.61 -24.27 -1.01
N THR A 166 -3.96 -23.39 -0.06
CA THR A 166 -2.98 -22.82 0.88
C THR A 166 -3.35 -23.09 2.35
N CYS A 167 -2.38 -22.95 3.23
CA CYS A 167 -2.57 -22.93 4.67
C CYS A 167 -2.18 -21.55 5.23
N LEU A 168 -2.61 -21.25 6.44
CA LEU A 168 -2.06 -20.13 7.21
C LEU A 168 -0.60 -20.44 7.56
N THR A 169 0.27 -19.46 7.54
CA THR A 169 1.71 -19.62 7.74
C THR A 169 2.18 -19.30 9.14
N PHE A 170 1.29 -18.74 9.94
CA PHE A 170 1.52 -18.42 11.36
C PHE A 170 0.18 -18.37 12.11
N GLU A 171 0.23 -18.38 13.44
CA GLU A 171 -0.95 -18.35 14.31
C GLU A 171 -1.61 -16.97 14.29
N PRO A 172 -2.82 -16.82 13.74
CA PRO A 172 -3.54 -15.55 13.71
C PRO A 172 -3.70 -14.94 15.11
N TYR A 173 -3.77 -13.61 15.21
CA TYR A 173 -3.81 -12.80 16.42
C TYR A 173 -2.53 -12.77 17.26
N PHE A 174 -1.75 -13.84 17.32
CA PHE A 174 -0.60 -13.95 18.19
C PHE A 174 0.72 -13.65 17.51
N GLU A 175 0.67 -13.52 16.20
CA GLU A 175 1.79 -13.19 15.35
C GLU A 175 1.32 -12.25 14.26
N THR A 176 2.25 -11.62 13.56
CA THR A 176 1.98 -10.78 12.41
C THR A 176 2.92 -11.11 11.26
N GLY A 177 2.37 -11.11 10.06
CA GLY A 177 3.10 -11.33 8.83
C GLY A 177 2.48 -10.56 7.69
N TYR A 178 3.30 -9.86 6.91
CA TYR A 178 2.81 -9.01 5.85
C TYR A 178 2.07 -9.79 4.77
N SER A 179 0.76 -9.62 4.68
CA SER A 179 -0.07 -10.20 3.63
C SER A 179 -0.06 -9.27 2.40
N GLY A 180 0.61 -9.71 1.32
CA GLY A 180 0.81 -8.90 0.11
C GLY A 180 -0.50 -8.66 -0.67
N TYR A 181 -1.24 -9.72 -0.98
CA TYR A 181 -2.36 -9.69 -1.92
C TYR A 181 -3.63 -10.34 -1.34
N PHE A 182 -3.60 -11.63 -1.05
CA PHE A 182 -4.76 -12.47 -0.84
C PHE A 182 -5.75 -11.97 0.23
N ALA A 183 -5.25 -11.47 1.37
CA ALA A 183 -6.11 -10.97 2.43
C ALA A 183 -6.93 -9.74 1.97
N PHE A 184 -6.35 -8.89 1.12
CA PHE A 184 -7.01 -7.74 0.52
C PHE A 184 -7.94 -8.14 -0.62
N ASP A 185 -7.61 -9.19 -1.37
CA ASP A 185 -8.48 -9.73 -2.43
C ASP A 185 -9.75 -10.36 -1.86
N LEU A 186 -9.69 -10.96 -0.65
CA LEU A 186 -10.89 -11.39 0.09
C LEU A 186 -11.83 -10.21 0.37
N ILE A 187 -11.29 -9.07 0.80
CA ILE A 187 -12.07 -7.85 1.03
C ILE A 187 -12.65 -7.32 -0.28
N ALA A 188 -11.87 -7.29 -1.37
CA ALA A 188 -12.35 -6.88 -2.68
C ALA A 188 -13.53 -7.75 -3.15
N LEU A 189 -13.40 -9.07 -3.05
CA LEU A 189 -14.46 -9.99 -3.43
C LEU A 189 -15.70 -9.84 -2.54
N LEU A 190 -15.53 -9.54 -1.25
CA LEU A 190 -16.63 -9.25 -0.33
C LEU A 190 -17.40 -8.00 -0.77
N LEU A 191 -16.68 -6.94 -1.15
CA LEU A 191 -17.26 -5.70 -1.66
C LEU A 191 -17.99 -5.93 -3.00
N GLU A 192 -17.42 -6.72 -3.92
CA GLU A 192 -18.09 -7.11 -5.17
C GLU A 192 -19.42 -7.83 -4.91
N ARG A 193 -19.44 -8.78 -3.97
CA ARG A 193 -20.65 -9.53 -3.61
C ARG A 193 -21.77 -8.65 -3.06
N HIS A 194 -21.44 -7.68 -2.22
CA HIS A 194 -22.42 -6.79 -1.60
C HIS A 194 -22.88 -5.66 -2.52
N SER A 195 -21.97 -5.08 -3.29
CA SER A 195 -22.28 -3.95 -4.17
C SER A 195 -22.89 -4.37 -5.52
N GLY A 196 -22.63 -5.60 -5.96
CA GLY A 196 -22.92 -6.06 -7.32
C GLY A 196 -22.02 -5.45 -8.40
N MET A 197 -21.01 -4.67 -8.02
CA MET A 197 -20.06 -4.00 -8.92
C MET A 197 -18.74 -4.77 -8.98
N LYS A 198 -17.99 -4.63 -10.08
CA LYS A 198 -16.58 -5.01 -10.08
C LYS A 198 -15.81 -4.15 -9.09
N TYR A 199 -14.80 -4.70 -8.44
CA TYR A 199 -14.05 -4.00 -7.40
C TYR A 199 -13.42 -2.68 -7.88
N ALA A 200 -12.83 -2.66 -9.09
CA ALA A 200 -12.28 -1.45 -9.67
C ALA A 200 -13.34 -0.36 -9.87
N ASP A 201 -14.53 -0.74 -10.36
CA ASP A 201 -15.65 0.18 -10.57
C ASP A 201 -16.19 0.69 -9.23
N PHE A 202 -16.25 -0.19 -8.22
CA PHE A 202 -16.66 0.19 -6.86
C PHE A 202 -15.72 1.27 -6.28
N ILE A 203 -14.42 1.07 -6.39
CA ILE A 203 -13.41 2.05 -5.94
C ILE A 203 -13.57 3.37 -6.69
N TYR A 204 -13.72 3.31 -8.01
CA TYR A 204 -13.88 4.52 -8.82
C TYR A 204 -15.13 5.30 -8.44
N GLU A 205 -16.30 4.67 -8.42
CA GLU A 205 -17.58 5.34 -8.17
C GLU A 205 -17.72 5.87 -6.74
N ASN A 206 -17.16 5.17 -5.73
CA ASN A 206 -17.36 5.51 -4.33
C ASN A 206 -16.21 6.32 -3.70
N ILE A 207 -15.01 6.32 -4.31
CA ILE A 207 -13.85 7.02 -3.75
C ILE A 207 -13.29 8.03 -4.75
N PHE A 208 -12.88 7.58 -5.94
CA PHE A 208 -12.10 8.44 -6.84
C PHE A 208 -12.95 9.51 -7.52
N LYS A 209 -14.08 9.13 -8.08
CA LYS A 209 -14.99 10.04 -8.79
C LYS A 209 -15.53 11.16 -7.88
N PRO A 210 -16.03 10.89 -6.66
CA PRO A 210 -16.47 11.95 -5.74
C PRO A 210 -15.36 12.91 -5.34
N LEU A 211 -14.10 12.43 -5.25
CA LEU A 211 -12.92 13.24 -4.94
C LEU A 211 -12.36 13.97 -6.16
N GLY A 212 -12.87 13.73 -7.37
CA GLY A 212 -12.34 14.29 -8.61
C GLY A 212 -10.99 13.70 -9.06
N ILE A 213 -10.61 12.54 -8.52
CA ILE A 213 -9.40 11.80 -8.87
C ILE A 213 -9.58 11.16 -10.25
N LYS A 214 -8.59 11.33 -11.14
CA LYS A 214 -8.63 10.88 -12.54
C LYS A 214 -7.52 9.91 -12.91
N ASP A 215 -6.37 10.06 -12.27
CA ASP A 215 -5.13 9.37 -12.62
C ASP A 215 -4.77 8.24 -11.63
N ILE A 216 -5.68 7.86 -10.71
CA ILE A 216 -5.53 6.63 -9.92
C ILE A 216 -6.46 5.56 -10.49
N THR A 217 -5.87 4.45 -10.97
CA THR A 217 -6.63 3.38 -11.62
C THR A 217 -5.93 2.04 -11.54
N TYR A 218 -6.70 0.96 -11.69
CA TYR A 218 -6.21 -0.41 -11.90
C TYR A 218 -5.91 -0.71 -13.37
N THR A 219 -6.54 0.04 -14.28
CA THR A 219 -6.49 -0.19 -15.72
C THR A 219 -6.16 1.12 -16.43
N PRO A 220 -4.87 1.52 -16.45
CA PRO A 220 -4.46 2.74 -17.15
C PRO A 220 -4.86 2.70 -18.62
N THR A 221 -5.37 3.82 -19.14
CA THR A 221 -5.56 4.05 -20.57
C THR A 221 -4.20 4.15 -21.28
N ASP A 222 -4.18 4.07 -22.60
CA ASP A 222 -2.95 4.24 -23.37
C ASP A 222 -2.28 5.61 -23.12
N GLU A 223 -3.08 6.66 -22.94
CA GLU A 223 -2.58 8.00 -22.59
C GLU A 223 -1.93 8.00 -21.20
N GLN A 224 -2.58 7.43 -20.19
CA GLN A 224 -2.02 7.29 -18.85
C GLN A 224 -0.76 6.42 -18.85
N TRP A 225 -0.76 5.36 -19.68
CA TRP A 225 0.40 4.49 -19.82
C TRP A 225 1.63 5.21 -20.41
N GLN A 226 1.44 6.11 -21.37
CA GLN A 226 2.51 6.93 -21.92
C GLN A 226 3.14 7.89 -20.90
N ARG A 227 2.41 8.24 -19.83
CA ARG A 227 2.89 9.07 -18.71
C ARG A 227 3.47 8.23 -17.57
N THR A 228 3.38 6.89 -17.65
CA THR A 228 3.84 6.01 -16.57
C THR A 228 5.36 5.99 -16.51
N VAL A 229 5.89 6.22 -15.31
CA VAL A 229 7.32 6.15 -15.01
C VAL A 229 7.82 4.71 -15.21
N THR A 230 8.88 4.56 -16.00
CA THR A 230 9.51 3.25 -16.20
C THR A 230 10.10 2.74 -14.90
N MET A 231 10.04 1.42 -14.72
CA MET A 231 10.70 0.80 -13.58
C MET A 231 12.21 0.91 -13.77
N PHE A 232 12.88 1.41 -12.76
CA PHE A 232 14.33 1.54 -12.71
C PHE A 232 14.93 0.43 -11.83
N ASP A 233 16.10 -0.07 -12.21
CA ASP A 233 16.93 -0.90 -11.34
C ASP A 233 18.39 -0.44 -11.43
N LYS A 234 19.11 -0.46 -10.32
CA LYS A 234 20.54 -0.17 -10.26
C LYS A 234 21.30 -1.48 -10.40
N THR A 235 22.10 -1.58 -11.45
CA THR A 235 23.00 -2.73 -11.62
C THR A 235 24.35 -2.44 -10.96
N ASP A 236 24.92 -3.42 -10.25
CA ASP A 236 26.22 -3.28 -9.59
C ASP A 236 27.31 -2.75 -10.52
N GLY A 237 27.82 -1.55 -10.21
CA GLY A 237 28.96 -0.94 -10.90
C GLY A 237 28.77 -0.51 -12.34
N LYS A 238 27.56 -0.64 -12.92
CA LYS A 238 27.27 -0.39 -14.35
C LYS A 238 26.25 0.72 -14.63
N GLY A 239 25.80 1.43 -13.60
CA GLY A 239 24.72 2.41 -13.73
C GLY A 239 23.33 1.78 -13.71
N GLY A 240 22.31 2.57 -14.08
CA GLY A 240 20.92 2.14 -14.02
C GLY A 240 20.42 1.52 -15.32
N ILE A 241 19.37 0.72 -15.20
CA ILE A 241 18.63 0.15 -16.33
C ILE A 241 17.13 0.41 -16.18
N ASN A 242 16.40 0.41 -17.31
CA ASN A 242 14.95 0.27 -17.28
C ASN A 242 14.60 -1.23 -17.20
N VAL A 243 13.66 -1.56 -16.31
CA VAL A 243 13.13 -2.92 -16.19
C VAL A 243 11.78 -2.98 -16.89
N ASP A 244 11.63 -3.93 -17.81
CA ASP A 244 10.34 -4.23 -18.40
C ASP A 244 9.50 -5.00 -17.37
N MET A 245 8.40 -4.41 -16.94
CA MET A 245 7.42 -5.00 -16.02
C MET A 245 6.23 -5.63 -16.76
N GLY A 246 6.34 -5.78 -18.08
CA GLY A 246 5.24 -6.23 -18.91
C GLY A 246 4.16 -5.18 -19.11
N ASN A 247 2.97 -5.62 -19.46
CA ASN A 247 1.83 -4.76 -19.80
C ASN A 247 1.40 -3.81 -18.67
N HIS A 248 0.44 -2.98 -18.96
CA HIS A 248 -0.21 -1.91 -18.20
C HIS A 248 -0.70 -2.29 -16.77
N THR A 249 -0.23 -3.40 -16.20
CA THR A 249 -0.66 -3.91 -14.90
C THR A 249 0.49 -4.02 -13.91
N PHE A 250 0.15 -4.21 -12.65
CA PHE A 250 1.09 -4.57 -11.61
C PHE A 250 1.68 -5.98 -11.90
N GLU A 251 3.00 -6.06 -12.04
CA GLU A 251 3.77 -7.31 -12.29
C GLU A 251 3.26 -8.18 -13.46
N GLY A 252 2.64 -7.56 -14.47
CA GLY A 252 2.17 -8.28 -15.65
C GLY A 252 0.97 -9.20 -15.43
N PHE A 253 0.23 -9.03 -14.34
CA PHE A 253 -1.04 -9.72 -14.14
C PHE A 253 -2.06 -9.37 -15.24
N PRO A 254 -3.00 -10.27 -15.57
CA PRO A 254 -4.09 -9.95 -16.48
C PRO A 254 -4.89 -8.72 -16.01
N LEU A 255 -5.34 -7.88 -16.96
CA LEU A 255 -6.20 -6.71 -16.66
C LEU A 255 -7.52 -7.08 -15.97
N SER A 256 -7.94 -8.33 -16.09
CA SER A 256 -9.14 -8.87 -15.42
C SER A 256 -8.95 -9.14 -13.93
N TYR A 257 -7.70 -9.15 -13.43
CA TYR A 257 -7.37 -9.31 -12.02
C TYR A 257 -7.09 -7.95 -11.39
N THR A 258 -7.93 -7.56 -10.47
CA THR A 258 -7.80 -6.31 -9.73
C THR A 258 -7.11 -6.59 -8.40
N CYS A 259 -5.76 -6.52 -8.37
CA CYS A 259 -4.98 -6.77 -7.17
C CYS A 259 -5.28 -5.72 -6.08
N ALA A 260 -6.14 -6.04 -5.15
CA ALA A 260 -6.61 -5.10 -4.11
C ALA A 260 -5.51 -4.70 -3.11
N GLY A 261 -4.44 -5.48 -3.05
CA GLY A 261 -3.29 -5.18 -2.19
C GLY A 261 -2.20 -4.33 -2.86
N ALA A 262 -2.18 -4.21 -4.22
CA ALA A 262 -1.01 -3.61 -4.88
C ALA A 262 -1.26 -3.07 -6.32
N GLY A 263 -2.44 -3.23 -6.89
CA GLY A 263 -2.66 -3.09 -8.33
C GLY A 263 -2.81 -1.66 -8.87
N LEU A 264 -2.94 -0.65 -8.02
CA LEU A 264 -3.15 0.72 -8.48
C LEU A 264 -1.89 1.35 -9.09
N THR A 265 -2.12 2.15 -10.12
CA THR A 265 -1.19 3.19 -10.60
C THR A 265 -1.78 4.56 -10.30
N GLY A 266 -0.95 5.60 -10.19
CA GLY A 266 -1.47 6.93 -9.93
C GLY A 266 -0.43 8.04 -9.94
N SER A 267 -0.89 9.28 -10.12
CA SER A 267 -0.08 10.48 -9.98
C SER A 267 0.05 10.89 -8.51
N ILE A 268 1.09 11.65 -8.19
CA ILE A 268 1.28 12.19 -6.84
C ILE A 268 0.19 13.22 -6.50
N GLU A 269 -0.26 13.97 -7.49
CA GLU A 269 -1.31 14.97 -7.35
C GLU A 269 -2.64 14.35 -6.91
N ASP A 270 -3.04 13.29 -7.58
CA ASP A 270 -4.28 12.60 -7.26
C ASP A 270 -4.18 11.80 -5.95
N TYR A 271 -3.00 11.21 -5.69
CA TYR A 271 -2.78 10.56 -4.39
C TYR A 271 -2.78 11.58 -3.23
N PHE A 272 -2.35 12.83 -3.48
CA PHE A 272 -2.46 13.90 -2.49
C PHE A 272 -3.92 14.22 -2.15
N VAL A 273 -4.82 14.26 -3.13
CA VAL A 273 -6.27 14.43 -2.88
C VAL A 273 -6.81 13.31 -1.99
N PHE A 274 -6.43 12.07 -2.28
CA PHE A 274 -6.80 10.91 -1.45
C PHE A 274 -6.20 11.03 -0.02
N ALA A 275 -4.93 11.36 0.10
CA ALA A 275 -4.26 11.51 1.38
C ALA A 275 -4.83 12.68 2.22
N GLU A 276 -5.23 13.78 1.60
CA GLU A 276 -5.92 14.88 2.28
C GLU A 276 -7.32 14.48 2.77
N MET A 277 -8.05 13.67 2.00
CA MET A 277 -9.31 13.08 2.49
C MET A 277 -9.05 12.23 3.74
N LEU A 278 -7.96 11.45 3.76
CA LEU A 278 -7.55 10.68 4.93
C LEU A 278 -7.17 11.58 6.11
N ARG A 279 -6.36 12.63 5.90
CA ARG A 279 -5.96 13.59 6.94
C ARG A 279 -7.17 14.30 7.54
N CYS A 280 -8.16 14.64 6.72
CA CYS A 280 -9.39 15.31 7.11
C CYS A 280 -10.48 14.38 7.67
N GLY A 281 -10.12 13.15 8.09
CA GLY A 281 -11.05 12.27 8.79
C GLY A 281 -12.15 11.66 7.91
N GLY A 282 -11.85 11.37 6.64
CA GLY A 282 -12.79 10.76 5.70
C GLY A 282 -13.54 11.75 4.81
N THR A 283 -13.24 13.06 4.92
CA THR A 283 -13.91 14.12 4.15
C THR A 283 -12.89 15.00 3.45
N TYR A 284 -13.15 15.44 2.24
CA TYR A 284 -12.30 16.39 1.52
C TYR A 284 -13.15 17.44 0.79
N LYS A 285 -12.88 18.72 1.05
CA LYS A 285 -13.58 19.87 0.43
C LYS A 285 -15.13 19.73 0.45
N GLY A 286 -15.67 19.21 1.57
CA GLY A 286 -17.11 19.00 1.73
C GLY A 286 -17.65 17.68 1.16
N THR A 287 -16.84 16.88 0.50
CA THR A 287 -17.22 15.54 0.04
C THR A 287 -16.85 14.51 1.10
N GLU A 288 -17.85 13.92 1.76
CA GLU A 288 -17.68 12.83 2.71
C GLU A 288 -17.59 11.48 1.97
N ILE A 289 -16.52 10.74 2.20
CA ILE A 289 -16.30 9.39 1.69
C ILE A 289 -16.60 8.36 2.79
N VAL A 290 -16.10 8.62 4.00
CA VAL A 290 -16.32 7.79 5.19
C VAL A 290 -16.77 8.68 6.33
N LYS A 291 -17.82 8.26 7.03
CA LYS A 291 -18.36 8.99 8.18
C LYS A 291 -17.32 9.18 9.30
N PRO A 292 -17.33 10.34 10.00
CA PRO A 292 -16.34 10.65 11.02
C PRO A 292 -16.30 9.69 12.21
N ASP A 293 -17.41 9.02 12.54
CA ASP A 293 -17.48 8.01 13.61
C ASP A 293 -16.90 6.65 13.21
N ILE A 294 -16.82 6.35 11.92
CA ILE A 294 -16.27 5.10 11.37
C ILE A 294 -14.79 5.29 10.98
N PHE A 295 -14.43 6.46 10.46
CA PHE A 295 -13.10 6.72 9.91
C PHE A 295 -11.94 6.39 10.86
N PRO A 296 -11.99 6.67 12.19
CA PRO A 296 -10.89 6.36 13.10
C PRO A 296 -10.50 4.88 13.16
N LEU A 297 -11.35 3.97 12.69
CA LEU A 297 -11.01 2.55 12.58
C LEU A 297 -9.82 2.29 11.69
N ILE A 298 -9.52 3.17 10.70
CA ILE A 298 -8.41 2.95 9.76
C ILE A 298 -7.05 2.96 10.45
N TYR A 299 -6.83 3.86 11.43
CA TYR A 299 -5.55 4.02 12.14
C TYR A 299 -5.58 3.51 13.59
N LYS A 300 -6.66 2.83 13.99
CA LYS A 300 -6.67 2.10 15.26
C LYS A 300 -5.56 1.03 15.25
N LYS A 301 -4.77 0.93 16.32
CA LYS A 301 -3.76 -0.11 16.48
C LYS A 301 -4.45 -1.46 16.80
N TYR A 302 -4.49 -2.37 15.82
CA TYR A 302 -5.14 -3.68 15.97
C TYR A 302 -4.23 -4.75 16.50
N VAL A 303 -2.91 -4.61 16.32
CA VAL A 303 -1.92 -5.60 16.77
C VAL A 303 -1.20 -5.08 18.00
N PRO A 304 -1.33 -5.75 19.16
CA PRO A 304 -0.52 -5.45 20.33
C PRO A 304 0.98 -5.52 20.02
N MET A 305 1.77 -4.62 20.61
CA MET A 305 3.22 -4.55 20.31
C MET A 305 3.97 -5.83 20.69
N GLU A 306 3.46 -6.62 21.64
CA GLU A 306 4.02 -7.92 22.03
C GLU A 306 3.94 -8.97 20.92
N TYR A 307 3.02 -8.82 19.96
CA TYR A 307 2.86 -9.69 18.78
C TYR A 307 3.52 -9.12 17.52
N MET A 308 4.08 -7.93 17.61
CA MET A 308 4.89 -7.36 16.55
C MET A 308 6.32 -7.93 16.56
N PRO A 309 7.04 -7.94 15.44
CA PRO A 309 8.43 -8.35 15.41
C PRO A 309 9.26 -7.56 16.44
N LYS A 310 10.25 -8.21 17.06
CA LYS A 310 11.14 -7.55 18.03
C LYS A 310 11.80 -6.32 17.40
N GLY A 311 11.68 -5.17 18.07
CA GLY A 311 12.21 -3.90 17.60
C GLY A 311 11.29 -3.16 16.63
N ALA A 312 10.06 -3.64 16.41
CA ALA A 312 9.06 -2.89 15.65
C ALA A 312 8.75 -1.55 16.35
N VAL A 313 8.65 -0.51 15.55
CA VAL A 313 8.34 0.86 15.98
C VAL A 313 6.98 1.34 15.47
N HIS A 314 6.13 0.40 15.11
CA HIS A 314 4.76 0.63 14.65
C HIS A 314 3.86 -0.57 14.98
N SER A 315 2.57 -0.32 15.05
CA SER A 315 1.52 -1.34 15.01
C SER A 315 0.80 -1.28 13.66
N TRP A 316 -0.07 -2.24 13.41
CA TRP A 316 -0.93 -2.25 12.22
C TRP A 316 -2.29 -1.63 12.51
N GLY A 317 -2.69 -0.69 11.64
CA GLY A 317 -4.07 -0.29 11.38
C GLY A 317 -4.68 -1.12 10.26
N LEU A 318 -5.74 -0.64 9.62
CA LEU A 318 -6.34 -1.30 8.44
C LEU A 318 -5.55 -0.87 7.18
N GLY A 319 -4.69 -1.75 6.68
CA GLY A 319 -3.86 -1.50 5.49
C GLY A 319 -2.83 -0.38 5.65
N VAL A 320 -2.58 0.08 6.87
CA VAL A 320 -1.61 1.13 7.20
C VAL A 320 -0.78 0.73 8.43
N ARG A 321 0.45 1.22 8.52
CA ARG A 321 1.20 1.22 9.77
C ARG A 321 0.77 2.44 10.61
N VAL A 322 0.84 2.30 11.93
CA VAL A 322 0.60 3.37 12.91
C VAL A 322 1.80 3.44 13.84
N SER A 323 2.47 4.57 13.88
CA SER A 323 3.69 4.77 14.69
C SER A 323 3.44 4.46 16.17
N ALA A 324 4.39 3.74 16.77
CA ALA A 324 4.39 3.33 18.17
C ALA A 324 5.85 3.23 18.66
N GLY A 325 6.39 4.32 19.17
CA GLY A 325 7.78 4.41 19.62
C GLY A 325 8.80 4.57 18.48
N ASP A 326 8.39 5.09 17.33
CA ASP A 326 9.31 5.41 16.23
C ASP A 326 10.23 6.58 16.63
N PRO A 327 11.56 6.46 16.45
CA PRO A 327 12.51 7.51 16.86
C PRO A 327 12.40 8.78 15.99
N VAL A 328 11.73 8.73 14.86
CA VAL A 328 11.56 9.84 13.91
C VAL A 328 10.14 10.38 13.94
N LEU A 329 9.17 9.53 13.68
CA LEU A 329 7.77 9.93 13.59
C LEU A 329 7.11 10.00 14.97
N PRO A 330 6.35 11.06 15.29
CA PRO A 330 5.50 11.10 16.47
C PRO A 330 4.56 9.88 16.56
N ASP A 331 4.24 9.46 17.77
CA ASP A 331 3.24 8.43 17.98
C ASP A 331 1.89 8.84 17.39
N GLY A 332 1.26 7.90 16.71
CA GLY A 332 0.00 8.12 16.02
C GLY A 332 0.14 8.63 14.58
N CYS A 333 1.34 8.95 14.10
CA CYS A 333 1.57 9.10 12.65
C CYS A 333 1.26 7.79 11.95
N TRP A 334 0.63 7.88 10.78
CA TRP A 334 0.22 6.68 10.07
C TRP A 334 0.30 6.85 8.55
N GLY A 335 0.45 5.74 7.83
CA GLY A 335 0.61 5.73 6.39
C GLY A 335 1.11 4.37 5.91
N TRP A 336 1.56 4.29 4.66
CA TRP A 336 2.14 3.07 4.12
C TRP A 336 3.11 3.35 2.98
N SER A 337 3.80 2.28 2.54
CA SER A 337 4.78 2.32 1.44
C SER A 337 4.43 1.31 0.36
N GLY A 338 4.88 1.56 -0.86
CA GLY A 338 4.83 0.61 -1.97
C GLY A 338 6.18 -0.05 -2.22
N ALA A 339 6.18 -1.29 -2.70
CA ALA A 339 7.37 -2.08 -2.99
C ALA A 339 8.35 -1.43 -3.98
N TYR A 340 7.87 -0.49 -4.78
CA TYR A 340 8.69 0.23 -5.76
C TYR A 340 9.22 1.58 -5.26
N GLY A 341 9.04 1.87 -3.95
CA GLY A 341 9.54 3.07 -3.31
C GLY A 341 8.57 4.24 -3.30
N THR A 342 7.30 4.01 -3.56
CA THR A 342 6.24 4.96 -3.24
C THR A 342 5.99 4.96 -1.74
N HIS A 343 5.66 6.11 -1.17
CA HIS A 343 5.49 6.28 0.26
C HIS A 343 4.59 7.46 0.58
N PHE A 344 3.73 7.33 1.60
CA PHE A 344 3.01 8.45 2.19
C PHE A 344 2.84 8.26 3.69
N TRP A 345 2.69 9.38 4.39
CA TRP A 345 2.31 9.38 5.78
C TRP A 345 1.57 10.66 6.17
N ILE A 346 0.80 10.54 7.24
CA ILE A 346 0.03 11.60 7.86
C ILE A 346 0.51 11.76 9.29
N ASP A 347 0.81 13.00 9.68
CA ASP A 347 1.11 13.39 11.05
C ASP A 347 -0.10 14.15 11.63
N PRO A 348 -0.94 13.50 12.44
CA PRO A 348 -2.08 14.15 13.04
C PRO A 348 -1.68 15.13 14.17
N VAL A 349 -0.45 15.06 14.67
CA VAL A 349 0.06 15.94 15.73
C VAL A 349 0.43 17.30 15.16
N ASN A 350 1.12 17.32 14.01
CA ASN A 350 1.57 18.54 13.34
C ASN A 350 0.74 18.88 12.10
N ASP A 351 -0.31 18.11 11.82
CA ASP A 351 -1.25 18.28 10.71
C ASP A 351 -0.54 18.30 9.34
N ILE A 352 0.30 17.25 9.09
CA ILE A 352 1.12 17.12 7.90
C ILE A 352 0.62 15.95 7.04
N THR A 353 0.61 16.17 5.73
CA THR A 353 0.55 15.13 4.69
C THR A 353 1.86 15.16 3.90
N ALA A 354 2.54 14.03 3.81
CA ALA A 354 3.78 13.92 3.07
C ALA A 354 3.79 12.70 2.16
N ILE A 355 4.18 12.90 0.89
CA ILE A 355 4.17 11.87 -0.15
C ILE A 355 5.50 11.90 -0.89
N TYR A 356 6.05 10.72 -1.13
CA TYR A 356 7.25 10.48 -1.93
C TYR A 356 6.95 9.38 -2.95
N MET A 357 7.26 9.62 -4.22
CA MET A 357 7.06 8.62 -5.27
C MET A 357 8.29 8.45 -6.13
N LYS A 358 8.71 7.22 -6.29
CA LYS A 358 9.67 6.73 -7.29
C LYS A 358 9.21 5.36 -7.80
N ASN A 359 9.80 4.86 -8.88
CA ASN A 359 9.62 3.49 -9.33
C ASN A 359 10.98 2.79 -9.50
N ASN A 360 11.45 2.18 -8.41
CA ASN A 360 12.65 1.34 -8.39
C ASN A 360 12.26 -0.12 -8.09
N ARG A 361 12.79 -1.05 -8.87
CA ARG A 361 12.66 -2.47 -8.54
C ARG A 361 13.47 -2.73 -7.26
N TRP A 362 12.84 -3.40 -6.28
CA TRP A 362 13.50 -3.76 -5.03
C TRP A 362 14.24 -2.59 -4.38
N HIS A 363 13.49 -1.57 -4.02
CA HIS A 363 13.97 -0.27 -3.51
C HIS A 363 15.06 -0.35 -2.42
N ASP A 364 15.25 -1.50 -1.76
CA ASP A 364 16.26 -1.73 -0.73
C ASP A 364 17.53 -2.42 -1.25
N SER A 365 17.55 -2.87 -2.52
CA SER A 365 18.74 -3.47 -3.12
C SER A 365 19.72 -2.41 -3.62
N HIS A 366 21.01 -2.71 -3.52
CA HIS A 366 22.10 -1.93 -4.12
C HIS A 366 22.18 -0.44 -3.69
N GLY A 367 21.84 -0.11 -2.43
CA GLY A 367 21.98 1.25 -1.91
C GLY A 367 20.83 2.21 -2.25
N CYS A 368 19.81 1.74 -2.97
CA CYS A 368 18.58 2.52 -3.23
C CYS A 368 17.65 2.58 -2.01
N GLY A 369 18.05 1.95 -0.89
CA GLY A 369 17.21 1.63 0.23
C GLY A 369 16.75 2.82 1.06
N ASN A 370 15.60 2.62 1.67
CA ASN A 370 15.04 3.41 2.75
C ASN A 370 14.75 4.90 2.45
N THR A 371 14.47 5.23 1.16
CA THR A 371 14.14 6.61 0.76
C THR A 371 12.93 7.14 1.53
N GLY A 372 11.93 6.31 1.81
CA GLY A 372 10.77 6.70 2.62
C GLY A 372 11.15 7.14 4.03
N LYS A 373 12.01 6.39 4.73
CA LYS A 373 12.49 6.74 6.08
C LYS A 373 13.41 7.97 6.10
N ARG A 374 14.23 8.14 5.08
CA ARG A 374 15.02 9.37 4.94
C ARG A 374 14.13 10.58 4.72
N PHE A 375 13.15 10.46 3.85
CA PHE A 375 12.16 11.49 3.60
C PHE A 375 11.38 11.87 4.87
N GLU A 376 10.91 10.89 5.66
CA GLU A 376 10.30 11.14 6.97
C GLU A 376 11.22 11.96 7.86
N LYS A 377 12.50 11.56 7.98
CA LYS A 377 13.52 12.25 8.79
C LYS A 377 13.74 13.69 8.33
N ASP A 378 13.85 13.91 7.02
CA ASP A 378 14.10 15.24 6.44
C ASP A 378 12.92 16.19 6.67
N VAL A 379 11.69 15.70 6.54
CA VAL A 379 10.48 16.48 6.83
C VAL A 379 10.40 16.81 8.32
N ILE A 380 10.56 15.82 9.19
CA ILE A 380 10.49 16.03 10.66
C ILE A 380 11.61 16.96 11.15
N ALA A 381 12.84 16.85 10.61
CA ALA A 381 13.93 17.75 10.93
C ALA A 381 13.67 19.21 10.49
N SER A 382 12.67 19.45 9.67
CA SER A 382 12.27 20.79 9.20
C SER A 382 11.21 21.44 10.08
N LEU A 383 10.75 20.78 11.15
CA LEU A 383 9.83 21.32 12.15
C LEU A 383 10.56 22.26 13.14
N LYS A 384 9.97 23.42 13.39
CA LYS A 384 10.43 24.41 14.39
C LYS A 384 9.39 24.66 15.48
#